data_31f9530f06cf9dbe1c8fe56ff5b71519
#
_entry.id   31f9530f06cf9dbe1c8fe56ff5b71519
#
_cell.length_a   1.000
_cell.length_b   1.000
_cell.length_c   1.000
_cell.angle_alpha   90.00
_cell.angle_beta   90.00
_cell.angle_gamma   90.00
#
_symmetry.space_group_name_H-M   'P 1'
#
loop_
_entity.id
_entity.type
_entity.pdbx_description
1 polymer ?
#
loop_
_entity_poly.entity_id
_entity_poly.type
_entity_poly.pdbx_seq_one_letter_code
_entity_poly.pdbx_strand_id
1 'polypeptide(L)'
;HTEKNAFAKGLYSTLKVPANLTKKILVKGTPLLFNETLWASAMAMLTQCYSIRGLNVVASLNISNTINNVFNIVFIALGDSVAIIVGQLLGAGDMKKARDTDNKMIAFSVMCCTCVAMVMFVMAPLFPMLYNTNDEARELAKYLIMITAFFMPQNAFLHATYFTLRSGGKTIITFLFDSVFIWCVSVPIAFVLSRYTGIHVLVIYACVQLADLIKCVIGFVLV
;
A
#
# COMPACT_ATOMS: atom_id res chain seq x y z
N HIS A 1 -15.06 6.86 32.70
CA HIS A 1 -14.74 8.09 31.97
C HIS A 1 -13.57 8.79 32.65
N THR A 2 -12.37 8.50 32.24
CA THR A 2 -11.12 9.07 32.73
C THR A 2 -11.00 10.51 32.24
N GLU A 3 -10.39 11.42 33.01
CA GLU A 3 -10.10 12.81 32.66
C GLU A 3 -9.42 12.98 31.30
N LYS A 4 -8.69 11.96 30.84
CA LYS A 4 -8.05 11.90 29.50
C LYS A 4 -9.05 12.06 28.33
N ASN A 5 -10.34 11.79 28.53
CA ASN A 5 -11.37 11.85 27.47
C ASN A 5 -12.37 12.98 27.73
N ALA A 6 -11.97 14.05 28.40
CA ALA A 6 -12.83 15.20 28.67
C ALA A 6 -13.36 15.88 27.39
N PHE A 7 -12.60 15.80 26.28
CA PHE A 7 -13.01 16.28 24.95
C PHE A 7 -14.23 15.53 24.37
N ALA A 8 -14.51 14.32 24.83
CA ALA A 8 -15.63 13.50 24.36
C ALA A 8 -16.93 13.75 25.18
N LYS A 9 -16.87 14.57 26.25
CA LYS A 9 -18.06 14.92 27.03
C LYS A 9 -19.00 15.76 26.18
N GLY A 10 -20.21 15.26 25.94
CA GLY A 10 -21.22 15.95 25.15
C GLY A 10 -21.22 15.63 23.66
N LEU A 11 -20.36 14.72 23.18
CA LEU A 11 -20.26 14.36 21.76
C LEU A 11 -21.59 13.90 21.16
N TYR A 12 -22.43 13.25 21.95
CA TYR A 12 -23.74 12.73 21.55
C TYR A 12 -24.94 13.61 22.00
N SER A 13 -24.67 14.79 22.58
CA SER A 13 -25.74 15.68 23.05
C SER A 13 -26.47 16.38 21.89
N THR A 14 -25.82 16.53 20.74
CA THR A 14 -26.44 17.03 19.51
C THR A 14 -25.88 16.29 18.29
N LEU A 15 -26.76 15.71 17.48
CA LEU A 15 -26.40 15.11 16.18
C LEU A 15 -26.28 16.17 15.06
N LYS A 16 -26.43 17.47 15.39
CA LYS A 16 -26.32 18.56 14.41
C LYS A 16 -24.84 18.89 14.20
N VAL A 17 -24.30 18.55 13.03
CA VAL A 17 -22.97 18.96 12.61
C VAL A 17 -23.05 20.34 11.98
N PRO A 18 -22.25 21.34 12.43
CA PRO A 18 -22.22 22.65 11.81
C PRO A 18 -21.83 22.59 10.34
N ALA A 19 -22.58 23.26 9.46
CA ALA A 19 -22.33 23.25 8.00
C ALA A 19 -20.88 23.67 7.63
N ASN A 20 -20.28 24.59 8.39
CA ASN A 20 -18.89 24.99 8.21
C ASN A 20 -17.90 23.85 8.48
N LEU A 21 -18.17 22.99 9.47
CA LEU A 21 -17.33 21.83 9.76
C LEU A 21 -17.50 20.79 8.66
N THR A 22 -18.73 20.49 8.24
CA THR A 22 -19.02 19.60 7.12
C THR A 22 -18.30 20.04 5.85
N LYS A 23 -18.36 21.33 5.51
CA LYS A 23 -17.66 21.88 4.35
C LYS A 23 -16.14 21.69 4.45
N LYS A 24 -15.55 21.96 5.62
CA LYS A 24 -14.09 21.75 5.84
C LYS A 24 -13.70 20.28 5.69
N ILE A 25 -14.50 19.37 6.23
CA ILE A 25 -14.27 17.91 6.11
C ILE A 25 -14.37 17.50 4.64
N LEU A 26 -15.40 17.91 3.92
CA LEU A 26 -15.57 17.59 2.51
C LEU A 26 -14.42 18.12 1.66
N VAL A 27 -14.05 19.39 1.80
CA VAL A 27 -12.96 20.00 1.01
C VAL A 27 -11.61 19.28 1.24
N LYS A 28 -11.32 18.89 2.48
CA LYS A 28 -10.06 18.18 2.79
C LYS A 28 -10.12 16.68 2.53
N GLY A 29 -11.29 16.06 2.67
CA GLY A 29 -11.47 14.64 2.50
C GLY A 29 -11.70 14.22 1.04
N THR A 30 -12.30 15.07 0.21
CA THR A 30 -12.60 14.75 -1.19
C THR A 30 -11.34 14.36 -1.99
N PRO A 31 -10.20 15.08 -1.94
CA PRO A 31 -9.00 14.66 -2.66
C PRO A 31 -8.50 13.29 -2.21
N LEU A 32 -8.63 12.99 -0.92
CA LEU A 32 -8.24 11.70 -0.37
C LEU A 32 -9.16 10.58 -0.84
N LEU A 33 -10.49 10.83 -0.88
CA LEU A 33 -11.46 9.89 -1.43
C LEU A 33 -11.16 9.56 -2.90
N PHE A 34 -10.85 10.58 -3.70
CA PHE A 34 -10.45 10.38 -5.10
C PHE A 34 -9.16 9.55 -5.20
N ASN A 35 -8.17 9.81 -4.36
CA ASN A 35 -6.93 9.02 -4.33
C ASN A 35 -7.21 7.55 -4.07
N GLU A 36 -7.95 7.22 -3.02
CA GLU A 36 -8.27 5.85 -2.65
C GLU A 36 -9.11 5.15 -3.74
N THR A 37 -10.07 5.87 -4.35
CA THR A 37 -10.90 5.34 -5.45
C THR A 37 -10.06 5.02 -6.69
N LEU A 38 -9.16 5.93 -7.08
CA LEU A 38 -8.26 5.72 -8.22
C LEU A 38 -7.27 4.60 -7.96
N TRP A 39 -6.74 4.51 -6.74
CA TRP A 39 -5.87 3.41 -6.34
C TRP A 39 -6.60 2.06 -6.42
N ALA A 40 -7.80 1.95 -5.83
CA ALA A 40 -8.59 0.73 -5.87
C ALA A 40 -8.96 0.31 -7.30
N SER A 41 -9.32 1.28 -8.16
CA SER A 41 -9.61 1.01 -9.58
C SER A 41 -8.38 0.57 -10.36
N ALA A 42 -7.20 1.11 -10.05
CA ALA A 42 -5.94 0.69 -10.64
C ALA A 42 -5.58 -0.76 -10.26
N MET A 43 -5.77 -1.13 -8.98
CA MET A 43 -5.56 -2.51 -8.51
C MET A 43 -6.50 -3.50 -9.22
N ALA A 44 -7.76 -3.13 -9.40
CA ALA A 44 -8.72 -3.92 -10.17
C ALA A 44 -8.27 -4.07 -11.64
N MET A 45 -7.80 -2.99 -12.26
CA MET A 45 -7.29 -3.02 -13.64
C MET A 45 -6.03 -3.88 -13.78
N LEU A 46 -5.09 -3.81 -12.85
CA LEU A 46 -3.91 -4.68 -12.83
C LEU A 46 -4.32 -6.16 -12.71
N THR A 47 -5.24 -6.47 -11.80
CA THR A 47 -5.78 -7.83 -11.66
C THR A 47 -6.43 -8.31 -12.94
N GLN A 48 -7.19 -7.46 -13.62
CA GLN A 48 -7.78 -7.77 -14.93
C GLN A 48 -6.71 -8.04 -15.98
N CYS A 49 -5.65 -7.24 -16.05
CA CYS A 49 -4.53 -7.45 -16.98
C CYS A 49 -3.86 -8.81 -16.79
N TYR A 50 -3.67 -9.25 -15.56
CA TYR A 50 -3.11 -10.57 -15.29
C TYR A 50 -4.10 -11.71 -15.61
N SER A 51 -5.38 -11.52 -15.30
CA SER A 51 -6.45 -12.52 -15.46
C SER A 51 -6.69 -12.97 -16.91
N ILE A 52 -6.32 -12.14 -17.89
CA ILE A 52 -6.43 -12.48 -19.33
C ILE A 52 -5.61 -13.74 -19.66
N ARG A 53 -4.60 -14.08 -18.87
CA ARG A 53 -3.72 -15.25 -19.08
C ARG A 53 -4.33 -16.59 -18.70
N GLY A 54 -5.55 -16.61 -18.17
CA GLY A 54 -6.32 -17.85 -17.93
C GLY A 54 -6.84 -18.02 -16.51
N LEU A 55 -7.70 -19.03 -16.33
CA LEU A 55 -8.37 -19.29 -15.05
C LEU A 55 -7.39 -19.70 -13.94
N ASN A 56 -6.31 -20.41 -14.26
CA ASN A 56 -5.29 -20.79 -13.29
C ASN A 56 -4.59 -19.54 -12.70
N VAL A 57 -4.41 -18.51 -13.51
CA VAL A 57 -3.85 -17.23 -13.06
C VAL A 57 -4.81 -16.52 -12.09
N VAL A 58 -6.11 -16.54 -12.38
CA VAL A 58 -7.13 -15.95 -11.49
C VAL A 58 -7.14 -16.66 -10.13
N ALA A 59 -7.13 -18.00 -10.13
CA ALA A 59 -7.07 -18.79 -8.91
C ALA A 59 -5.79 -18.49 -8.11
N SER A 60 -4.65 -18.45 -8.78
CA SER A 60 -3.35 -18.18 -8.16
C SER A 60 -3.26 -16.77 -7.58
N LEU A 61 -3.79 -15.75 -8.27
CA LEU A 61 -3.87 -14.38 -7.76
C LEU A 61 -4.74 -14.30 -6.52
N ASN A 62 -5.89 -14.98 -6.49
CA ASN A 62 -6.76 -15.00 -5.31
C ASN A 62 -6.07 -15.64 -4.10
N ILE A 63 -5.37 -16.74 -4.28
CA ILE A 63 -4.58 -17.40 -3.23
C ILE A 63 -3.48 -16.47 -2.74
N SER A 64 -2.70 -15.89 -3.67
CA SER A 64 -1.62 -14.96 -3.33
C SER A 64 -2.14 -13.71 -2.62
N ASN A 65 -3.24 -13.11 -3.09
CA ASN A 65 -3.83 -11.94 -2.47
C ASN A 65 -4.34 -12.21 -1.05
N THR A 66 -4.83 -13.41 -0.77
CA THR A 66 -5.28 -13.77 0.57
C THR A 66 -4.14 -13.72 1.59
N ILE A 67 -3.02 -14.35 1.29
CA ILE A 67 -1.85 -14.31 2.18
C ILE A 67 -1.24 -12.91 2.23
N ASN A 68 -1.17 -12.23 1.08
CA ASN A 68 -0.66 -10.85 1.00
C ASN A 68 -1.45 -9.92 1.92
N ASN A 69 -2.78 -10.01 1.95
CA ASN A 69 -3.63 -9.19 2.80
C ASN A 69 -3.35 -9.40 4.30
N VAL A 70 -3.04 -10.63 4.71
CA VAL A 70 -2.67 -10.92 6.11
C VAL A 70 -1.36 -10.22 6.47
N PHE A 71 -0.35 -10.30 5.62
CA PHE A 71 0.95 -9.69 5.88
C PHE A 71 0.95 -8.17 5.67
N ASN A 72 0.09 -7.65 4.80
CA ASN A 72 -0.08 -6.22 4.56
C ASN A 72 -0.52 -5.45 5.81
N ILE A 73 -1.23 -6.10 6.73
CA ILE A 73 -1.65 -5.48 8.00
C ILE A 73 -0.45 -4.89 8.75
N VAL A 74 0.71 -5.56 8.70
CA VAL A 74 1.91 -5.13 9.44
C VAL A 74 2.41 -3.78 8.92
N PHE A 75 2.58 -3.60 7.61
CA PHE A 75 3.11 -2.34 7.10
C PHE A 75 2.06 -1.22 7.04
N ILE A 76 0.77 -1.53 6.96
CA ILE A 76 -0.29 -0.55 7.13
C ILE A 76 -0.25 0.01 8.55
N ALA A 77 -0.18 -0.85 9.57
CA ALA A 77 -0.09 -0.43 10.97
C ALA A 77 1.20 0.39 11.26
N LEU A 78 2.32 0.00 10.65
CA LEU A 78 3.57 0.76 10.75
C LEU A 78 3.45 2.13 10.07
N GLY A 79 2.84 2.20 8.88
CA GLY A 79 2.56 3.44 8.17
C GLY A 79 1.67 4.39 8.96
N ASP A 80 0.57 3.90 9.54
CA ASP A 80 -0.30 4.69 10.42
C ASP A 80 0.47 5.22 11.65
N SER A 81 1.36 4.41 12.22
CA SER A 81 2.23 4.84 13.32
C SER A 81 3.16 5.97 12.91
N VAL A 82 3.76 5.90 11.71
CA VAL A 82 4.55 6.98 11.12
C VAL A 82 3.71 8.25 11.00
N ALA A 83 2.52 8.16 10.41
CA ALA A 83 1.63 9.31 10.23
C ALA A 83 1.27 9.99 11.55
N ILE A 84 0.99 9.23 12.60
CA ILE A 84 0.63 9.76 13.92
C ILE A 84 1.82 10.46 14.58
N ILE A 85 2.96 9.77 14.67
CA ILE A 85 4.13 10.26 15.42
C ILE A 85 4.76 11.46 14.70
N VAL A 86 4.98 11.34 13.38
CA VAL A 86 5.56 12.42 12.58
C VAL A 86 4.59 13.59 12.50
N GLY A 87 3.29 13.33 12.32
CA GLY A 87 2.26 14.36 12.31
C GLY A 87 2.18 15.16 13.61
N GLN A 88 2.35 14.51 14.78
CA GLN A 88 2.40 15.21 16.06
C GLN A 88 3.63 16.12 16.18
N LEU A 89 4.81 15.65 15.75
CA LEU A 89 6.05 16.43 15.78
C LEU A 89 5.99 17.63 14.82
N LEU A 90 5.42 17.45 13.63
CA LEU A 90 5.18 18.53 12.67
C LEU A 90 4.18 19.55 13.22
N GLY A 91 3.12 19.09 13.89
CA GLY A 91 2.14 19.94 14.55
C GLY A 91 2.72 20.74 15.73
N ALA A 92 3.74 20.21 16.41
CA ALA A 92 4.48 20.90 17.47
C ALA A 92 5.54 21.88 16.93
N GLY A 93 5.79 21.92 15.62
CA GLY A 93 6.76 22.80 14.98
C GLY A 93 8.22 22.34 15.06
N ASP A 94 8.48 21.13 15.57
CA ASP A 94 9.83 20.59 15.72
C ASP A 94 10.25 19.80 14.46
N MET A 95 10.51 20.54 13.38
CA MET A 95 10.85 19.97 12.07
C MET A 95 12.09 19.08 12.09
N LYS A 96 13.12 19.46 12.90
CA LYS A 96 14.37 18.68 12.97
C LYS A 96 14.14 17.31 13.59
N LYS A 97 13.38 17.29 14.70
CA LYS A 97 13.03 16.05 15.38
C LYS A 97 12.06 15.21 14.58
N ALA A 98 11.11 15.86 13.87
CA ALA A 98 10.19 15.16 12.96
C ALA A 98 10.95 14.38 11.90
N ARG A 99 11.91 15.01 11.21
CA ARG A 99 12.74 14.38 10.17
C ARG A 99 13.62 13.23 10.72
N ASP A 100 14.28 13.44 11.85
CA ASP A 100 15.11 12.39 12.48
C ASP A 100 14.26 11.18 12.91
N THR A 101 13.10 11.43 13.49
CA THR A 101 12.15 10.38 13.89
C THR A 101 11.58 9.65 12.68
N ASP A 102 11.21 10.36 11.62
CA ASP A 102 10.69 9.79 10.39
C ASP A 102 11.68 8.83 9.74
N ASN A 103 12.93 9.26 9.56
CA ASN A 103 13.99 8.40 9.02
C ASN A 103 14.18 7.11 9.84
N LYS A 104 14.14 7.21 11.16
CA LYS A 104 14.23 6.05 12.07
C LYS A 104 13.03 5.12 11.91
N MET A 105 11.84 5.68 11.80
CA MET A 105 10.60 4.90 11.64
C MET A 105 10.53 4.22 10.28
N ILE A 106 10.96 4.89 9.21
CA ILE A 106 11.05 4.28 7.87
C ILE A 106 12.03 3.09 7.91
N ALA A 107 13.25 3.30 8.47
CA ALA A 107 14.23 2.24 8.60
C ALA A 107 13.70 1.05 9.44
N PHE A 108 13.02 1.33 10.55
CA PHE A 108 12.38 0.33 11.39
C PHE A 108 11.29 -0.43 10.65
N SER A 109 10.44 0.27 9.88
CA SER A 109 9.38 -0.34 9.07
C SER A 109 9.94 -1.29 8.01
N VAL A 110 11.00 -0.87 7.31
CA VAL A 110 11.67 -1.71 6.31
C VAL A 110 12.29 -2.96 6.98
N MET A 111 12.94 -2.80 8.14
CA MET A 111 13.53 -3.92 8.89
C MET A 111 12.45 -4.92 9.35
N CYS A 112 11.38 -4.45 9.95
CA CYS A 112 10.26 -5.30 10.37
C CYS A 112 9.63 -6.05 9.19
N CYS A 113 9.38 -5.34 8.08
CA CYS A 113 8.79 -5.94 6.89
C CYS A 113 9.76 -6.90 6.19
N THR A 114 11.07 -6.72 6.33
CA THR A 114 12.06 -7.71 5.86
C THR A 114 11.94 -9.02 6.66
N CYS A 115 11.77 -8.95 7.99
CA CYS A 115 11.51 -10.15 8.80
C CYS A 115 10.20 -10.83 8.40
N VAL A 116 9.14 -10.05 8.19
CA VAL A 116 7.84 -10.55 7.72
C VAL A 116 7.96 -11.18 6.33
N ALA A 117 8.73 -10.58 5.42
CA ALA A 117 9.01 -11.11 4.09
C ALA A 117 9.70 -12.47 4.14
N MET A 118 10.65 -12.67 5.06
CA MET A 118 11.29 -13.99 5.27
C MET A 118 10.27 -15.05 5.70
N VAL A 119 9.38 -14.70 6.63
CA VAL A 119 8.30 -15.62 7.05
C VAL A 119 7.38 -15.94 5.88
N MET A 120 6.96 -14.91 5.12
CA MET A 120 6.12 -15.08 3.95
C MET A 120 6.79 -15.95 2.87
N PHE A 121 8.10 -15.80 2.68
CA PHE A 121 8.86 -16.61 1.73
C PHE A 121 8.88 -18.10 2.12
N VAL A 122 9.03 -18.40 3.41
CA VAL A 122 8.93 -19.76 3.93
C VAL A 122 7.51 -20.34 3.79
N MET A 123 6.49 -19.50 3.99
CA MET A 123 5.09 -19.89 3.84
C MET A 123 4.65 -20.06 2.39
N ALA A 124 5.38 -19.50 1.42
CA ALA A 124 5.01 -19.51 0.01
C ALA A 124 4.76 -20.92 -0.58
N PRO A 125 5.56 -21.96 -0.30
CA PRO A 125 5.27 -23.32 -0.77
C PRO A 125 4.13 -24.00 0.01
N LEU A 126 3.89 -23.65 1.27
CA LEU A 126 2.94 -24.32 2.15
C LEU A 126 1.52 -23.78 1.98
N PHE A 127 1.38 -22.45 1.85
CA PHE A 127 0.07 -21.80 1.85
C PHE A 127 -0.84 -22.23 0.69
N PRO A 128 -0.38 -22.36 -0.57
CA PRO A 128 -1.23 -22.81 -1.67
C PRO A 128 -1.71 -24.26 -1.52
N MET A 129 -1.04 -25.08 -0.72
CA MET A 129 -1.45 -26.47 -0.46
C MET A 129 -2.76 -26.56 0.35
N LEU A 130 -3.13 -25.50 1.07
CA LEU A 130 -4.38 -25.44 1.82
C LEU A 130 -5.60 -25.30 0.90
N TYR A 131 -5.39 -24.95 -0.36
CA TYR A 131 -6.46 -24.75 -1.32
C TYR A 131 -6.69 -25.98 -2.19
N ASN A 132 -7.96 -26.35 -2.38
CA ASN A 132 -8.34 -27.42 -3.28
C ASN A 132 -8.40 -26.89 -4.74
N THR A 133 -7.24 -26.82 -5.38
CA THR A 133 -7.07 -26.37 -6.77
C THR A 133 -6.09 -27.28 -7.50
N ASN A 134 -5.90 -27.07 -8.80
CA ASN A 134 -4.94 -27.84 -9.60
C ASN A 134 -3.48 -27.47 -9.26
N ASP A 135 -2.56 -28.36 -9.60
CA ASP A 135 -1.14 -28.20 -9.25
C ASP A 135 -0.50 -27.02 -9.97
N GLU A 136 -0.95 -26.71 -11.20
CA GLU A 136 -0.49 -25.53 -11.97
C GLU A 136 -0.83 -24.22 -11.24
N ALA A 137 -2.07 -24.08 -10.74
CA ALA A 137 -2.46 -22.90 -10.00
C ALA A 137 -1.75 -22.77 -8.64
N ARG A 138 -1.48 -23.90 -7.97
CA ARG A 138 -0.68 -23.93 -6.74
C ARG A 138 0.75 -23.46 -6.97
N GLU A 139 1.39 -23.99 -8.01
CA GLU A 139 2.76 -23.65 -8.35
C GLU A 139 2.86 -22.15 -8.73
N LEU A 140 1.92 -21.66 -9.54
CA LEU A 140 1.87 -20.26 -9.91
C LEU A 140 1.63 -19.35 -8.69
N ALA A 141 0.74 -19.72 -7.78
CA ALA A 141 0.50 -19.00 -6.53
C ALA A 141 1.75 -18.92 -5.66
N LYS A 142 2.49 -20.04 -5.52
CA LYS A 142 3.77 -20.08 -4.81
C LYS A 142 4.75 -19.04 -5.36
N TYR A 143 4.93 -18.96 -6.67
CA TYR A 143 5.86 -17.98 -7.26
C TYR A 143 5.38 -16.55 -7.13
N LEU A 144 4.06 -16.29 -7.26
CA LEU A 144 3.49 -14.95 -7.01
C LEU A 144 3.76 -14.49 -5.57
N ILE A 145 3.57 -15.39 -4.60
CA ILE A 145 3.85 -15.11 -3.18
C ILE A 145 5.34 -14.82 -2.96
N MET A 146 6.24 -15.61 -3.58
CA MET A 146 7.68 -15.39 -3.50
C MET A 146 8.11 -14.05 -4.08
N ILE A 147 7.55 -13.65 -5.24
CA ILE A 147 7.82 -12.35 -5.84
C ILE A 147 7.34 -11.24 -4.92
N THR A 148 6.13 -11.35 -4.38
CA THR A 148 5.60 -10.33 -3.44
C THR A 148 6.44 -10.25 -2.17
N ALA A 149 6.87 -11.38 -1.61
CA ALA A 149 7.75 -11.42 -0.44
C ALA A 149 9.09 -10.72 -0.73
N PHE A 150 9.66 -10.95 -1.91
CA PHE A 150 10.91 -10.29 -2.33
C PHE A 150 10.79 -8.77 -2.39
N PHE A 151 9.67 -8.26 -2.90
CA PHE A 151 9.42 -6.81 -3.02
C PHE A 151 8.79 -6.18 -1.77
N MET A 152 8.49 -6.97 -0.72
CA MET A 152 7.86 -6.47 0.50
C MET A 152 8.65 -5.37 1.22
N PRO A 153 9.99 -5.42 1.38
CA PRO A 153 10.76 -4.32 1.96
C PRO A 153 10.66 -3.01 1.16
N GLN A 154 10.62 -3.11 -0.17
CA GLN A 154 10.39 -1.97 -1.07
C GLN A 154 9.00 -1.36 -0.83
N ASN A 155 7.97 -2.20 -0.75
CA ASN A 155 6.60 -1.76 -0.49
C ASN A 155 6.48 -1.10 0.90
N ALA A 156 7.18 -1.61 1.92
CA ALA A 156 7.25 -1.00 3.24
C ALA A 156 7.83 0.42 3.21
N PHE A 157 8.91 0.62 2.45
CA PHE A 157 9.49 1.95 2.24
C PHE A 157 8.50 2.89 1.55
N LEU A 158 7.84 2.44 0.48
CA LEU A 158 6.86 3.23 -0.25
C LEU A 158 5.66 3.63 0.61
N HIS A 159 5.13 2.71 1.42
CA HIS A 159 4.04 3.00 2.33
C HIS A 159 4.45 3.99 3.43
N ALA A 160 5.61 3.80 4.07
CA ALA A 160 6.11 4.73 5.06
C ALA A 160 6.28 6.14 4.46
N THR A 161 6.90 6.26 3.29
CA THR A 161 7.04 7.53 2.55
C THR A 161 5.69 8.16 2.21
N TYR A 162 4.71 7.36 1.75
CA TYR A 162 3.35 7.83 1.48
C TYR A 162 2.71 8.44 2.72
N PHE A 163 2.80 7.77 3.87
CA PHE A 163 2.23 8.25 5.11
C PHE A 163 2.95 9.48 5.67
N THR A 164 4.27 9.58 5.48
CA THR A 164 5.05 10.79 5.81
C THR A 164 4.58 12.00 5.01
N LEU A 165 4.48 11.86 3.68
CA LEU A 165 3.99 12.94 2.80
C LEU A 165 2.56 13.35 3.14
N ARG A 166 1.71 12.38 3.46
CA ARG A 166 0.31 12.60 3.86
C ARG A 166 0.22 13.34 5.18
N SER A 167 1.01 12.97 6.19
CA SER A 167 1.06 13.63 7.50
C SER A 167 1.60 15.06 7.41
N GLY A 168 2.51 15.32 6.48
CA GLY A 168 3.03 16.65 6.14
C GLY A 168 2.03 17.54 5.37
N GLY A 169 0.81 17.06 5.10
CA GLY A 169 -0.23 17.81 4.40
C GLY A 169 0.00 18.00 2.90
N LYS A 170 0.99 17.34 2.31
CA LYS A 170 1.32 17.41 0.87
C LYS A 170 0.41 16.50 0.04
N THR A 171 -0.91 16.67 0.15
CA THR A 171 -1.91 15.79 -0.45
C THR A 171 -1.81 15.65 -1.97
N ILE A 172 -1.43 16.72 -2.70
CA ILE A 172 -1.25 16.67 -4.15
C ILE A 172 -0.04 15.81 -4.51
N ILE A 173 1.07 15.95 -3.78
CA ILE A 173 2.27 15.13 -4.01
C ILE A 173 1.96 13.66 -3.70
N THR A 174 1.23 13.39 -2.62
CA THR A 174 0.77 12.05 -2.26
C THR A 174 -0.09 11.42 -3.36
N PHE A 175 -1.01 12.19 -3.92
CA PHE A 175 -1.87 11.78 -5.03
C PHE A 175 -1.05 11.44 -6.30
N LEU A 176 -0.09 12.29 -6.67
CA LEU A 176 0.79 12.06 -7.83
C LEU A 176 1.68 10.83 -7.62
N PHE A 177 2.23 10.70 -6.42
CA PHE A 177 3.14 9.62 -6.04
C PHE A 177 2.45 8.25 -6.05
N ASP A 178 1.18 8.18 -5.64
CA ASP A 178 0.44 6.93 -5.53
C ASP A 178 -0.44 6.70 -6.76
N SER A 179 -1.57 7.37 -6.86
CA SER A 179 -2.59 7.08 -7.88
C SER A 179 -2.15 7.39 -9.30
N VAL A 180 -1.54 8.55 -9.53
CA VAL A 180 -1.14 8.95 -10.89
C VAL A 180 -0.03 8.05 -11.41
N PHE A 181 0.94 7.69 -10.56
CA PHE A 181 2.02 6.78 -10.97
C PHE A 181 1.48 5.42 -11.39
N ILE A 182 0.57 4.82 -10.62
CA ILE A 182 0.01 3.51 -10.94
C ILE A 182 -0.71 3.56 -12.30
N TRP A 183 -1.52 4.59 -12.53
CA TRP A 183 -2.26 4.72 -13.80
C TRP A 183 -1.38 5.07 -15.01
N CYS A 184 -0.31 5.84 -14.81
CA CYS A 184 0.57 6.27 -15.92
C CYS A 184 1.71 5.28 -16.19
N VAL A 185 2.10 4.46 -15.22
CA VAL A 185 3.27 3.57 -15.34
C VAL A 185 2.86 2.11 -15.17
N SER A 186 2.36 1.71 -14.00
CA SER A 186 2.14 0.31 -13.67
C SER A 186 1.04 -0.33 -14.52
N VAL A 187 -0.10 0.36 -14.68
CA VAL A 187 -1.23 -0.15 -15.49
C VAL A 187 -0.87 -0.24 -16.99
N PRO A 188 -0.26 0.77 -17.64
CA PRO A 188 0.17 0.65 -19.04
C PRO A 188 1.19 -0.47 -19.25
N ILE A 189 2.18 -0.63 -18.36
CA ILE A 189 3.14 -1.75 -18.44
C ILE A 189 2.40 -3.08 -18.39
N ALA A 190 1.54 -3.29 -17.40
CA ALA A 190 0.77 -4.52 -17.28
C ALA A 190 -0.14 -4.76 -18.49
N PHE A 191 -0.81 -3.72 -18.98
CA PHE A 191 -1.71 -3.79 -20.13
C PHE A 191 -0.98 -4.17 -21.42
N VAL A 192 0.14 -3.50 -21.72
CA VAL A 192 0.93 -3.77 -22.94
C VAL A 192 1.53 -5.17 -22.86
N LEU A 193 2.18 -5.51 -21.75
CA LEU A 193 2.82 -6.82 -21.60
C LEU A 193 1.79 -7.97 -21.60
N SER A 194 0.62 -7.78 -21.02
CA SER A 194 -0.39 -8.85 -20.98
C SER A 194 -1.09 -9.09 -22.31
N ARG A 195 -1.27 -8.06 -23.14
CA ARG A 195 -2.03 -8.17 -24.40
C ARG A 195 -1.17 -8.36 -25.65
N TYR A 196 -0.02 -7.70 -25.69
CA TYR A 196 0.80 -7.63 -26.90
C TYR A 196 2.04 -8.53 -26.87
N THR A 197 2.32 -9.19 -25.73
CA THR A 197 3.47 -10.10 -25.61
C THR A 197 3.03 -11.49 -25.17
N GLY A 198 3.82 -12.52 -25.55
CA GLY A 198 3.65 -13.90 -25.06
C GLY A 198 4.32 -14.20 -23.73
N ILE A 199 4.76 -13.18 -22.98
CA ILE A 199 5.56 -13.33 -21.75
C ILE A 199 4.72 -13.96 -20.66
N HIS A 200 5.33 -14.82 -19.84
CA HIS A 200 4.68 -15.48 -18.73
C HIS A 200 4.21 -14.48 -17.65
N VAL A 201 3.05 -14.72 -17.05
CA VAL A 201 2.41 -13.80 -16.09
C VAL A 201 3.30 -13.43 -14.91
N LEU A 202 4.15 -14.34 -14.43
CA LEU A 202 5.11 -14.06 -13.34
C LEU A 202 6.10 -12.94 -13.70
N VAL A 203 6.55 -12.93 -14.96
CA VAL A 203 7.46 -11.87 -15.44
C VAL A 203 6.73 -10.55 -15.55
N ILE A 204 5.47 -10.54 -16.04
CA ILE A 204 4.64 -9.34 -16.08
C ILE A 204 4.45 -8.78 -14.68
N TYR A 205 4.11 -9.64 -13.71
CA TYR A 205 3.94 -9.28 -12.31
C TYR A 205 5.22 -8.69 -11.71
N ALA A 206 6.38 -9.34 -11.95
CA ALA A 206 7.68 -8.84 -11.50
C ALA A 206 8.06 -7.50 -12.16
N CYS A 207 7.77 -7.30 -13.45
CA CYS A 207 8.04 -6.03 -14.14
C CYS A 207 7.23 -4.87 -13.54
N VAL A 208 5.97 -5.11 -13.16
CA VAL A 208 5.14 -4.10 -12.48
C VAL A 208 5.71 -3.75 -11.11
N GLN A 209 6.14 -4.74 -10.33
CA GLN A 209 6.79 -4.51 -9.04
C GLN A 209 8.14 -3.80 -9.18
N LEU A 210 8.90 -4.10 -10.22
CA LEU A 210 10.16 -3.39 -10.53
C LEU A 210 9.92 -1.93 -10.93
N ALA A 211 8.82 -1.62 -11.61
CA ALA A 211 8.48 -0.24 -11.95
C ALA A 211 8.29 0.63 -10.70
N ASP A 212 7.85 0.06 -9.60
CA ASP A 212 7.73 0.77 -8.33
C ASP A 212 9.08 1.17 -7.70
N LEU A 213 10.24 0.66 -8.20
CA LEU A 213 11.56 1.18 -7.83
C LEU A 213 11.73 2.65 -8.24
N ILE A 214 11.07 3.08 -9.30
CA ILE A 214 11.05 4.50 -9.71
C ILE A 214 10.41 5.33 -8.59
N LYS A 215 9.31 4.84 -8.00
CA LYS A 215 8.69 5.48 -6.84
C LYS A 215 9.62 5.53 -5.63
N CYS A 216 10.44 4.48 -5.41
CA CYS A 216 11.41 4.49 -4.32
C CYS A 216 12.44 5.61 -4.49
N VAL A 217 12.96 5.81 -5.71
CA VAL A 217 13.90 6.91 -5.99
C VAL A 217 13.24 8.27 -5.75
N ILE A 218 12.03 8.46 -6.26
CA ILE A 218 11.26 9.69 -6.06
C ILE A 218 10.97 9.88 -4.56
N GLY A 219 10.55 8.83 -3.86
CA GLY A 219 10.25 8.86 -2.43
C GLY A 219 11.46 9.25 -1.59
N PHE A 220 12.64 8.71 -1.92
CA PHE A 220 13.90 9.05 -1.23
C PHE A 220 14.28 10.53 -1.38
N VAL A 221 13.95 11.15 -2.50
CA VAL A 221 14.22 12.58 -2.73
C VAL A 221 13.19 13.47 -2.01
N LEU A 222 11.97 12.98 -1.79
CA LEU A 222 10.87 13.77 -1.23
C LEU A 222 10.85 13.79 0.30
N VAL A 223 11.44 12.81 0.96
CA VAL A 223 11.56 12.65 2.43
C VAL A 223 12.94 13.10 2.89
#